data_cef4f73e0f28fc45e5cc48c59413daa8
#
_entry.id   cef4f73e0f28fc45e5cc48c59413daa8
#
_cell.length_a   1.000
_cell.length_b   1.000
_cell.length_c   1.000
_cell.angle_alpha   90.00
_cell.angle_beta   90.00
_cell.angle_gamma   90.00
#
_symmetry.space_group_name_H-M   'P 1'
#
loop_
_entity.id
_entity.type
_entity.pdbx_description
1 polymer ?
#
loop_
_entity_poly.entity_id
_entity_poly.type
_entity_poly.pdbx_seq_one_letter_code
_entity_poly.pdbx_strand_id
1 'polypeptide(L)'
;AYGAQDGSNEDLLYLNLYYDPINEPLEVAEPGNPTLSDPNRWQPLSLARFIDQSGNEIPGSSPPFLSPEWGNVVPFAMNANDMTVQERDGDTYRIFKDPGPPPYINMQDDPEGSALYKWGFTLVSIWASHLDPANSRIVDISPNSIGNISTFPQDFEDYEDFYNLYEGGDPGQGRLVNPATGVPYPEQLVPLGDYARVLAEFWADGPDSETPPGHWFSILNYVSDQEVFEKRYKGEGEILGDLEWDIKAYFALGGAVHDAAIAAWSVKGWYDYIRPVSAIRWMAQQGQSSDANEASYNPNGIPLHQNYVELVTEGDPLAGDQGENVGKVKLYTWRGPDYIEDPETDVAGVGWILAENWWPYQRPSFVTPPFAGYVSGHSTYSRAAAELMTLITGDEYFPGGVGEFTAEKDNFLVFERGPSEDLVLQWATYRDASDQCSLSRIWGGIHPPADDINGRLMGQEAGVAAFTLADRFFVGDTQLVTSIPDHGGMSLSLYPNPVRQGAHLSIRNVKEGEAAHVQLYDLRGVAIDVKEAITYREDILQLNTRSLAPGVYLLRRRDGSTQKLVVK
;
A
#
# COMPACT_ATOMS: atom_id res chain seq x y z
N ALA A 1 17.06 -5.41 8.07
CA ALA A 1 17.33 -6.21 6.85
C ALA A 1 17.03 -5.40 5.59
N TYR A 2 15.87 -4.74 5.52
CA TYR A 2 15.48 -3.96 4.35
C TYR A 2 16.50 -2.86 4.05
N GLY A 3 16.76 -1.93 4.97
CA GLY A 3 17.70 -0.85 4.75
C GLY A 3 19.12 -1.26 4.36
N ALA A 4 19.53 -2.49 4.69
CA ALA A 4 20.82 -3.02 4.29
C ALA A 4 20.86 -3.55 2.85
N GLN A 5 19.71 -3.79 2.23
CA GLN A 5 19.58 -4.37 0.90
C GLN A 5 19.10 -3.35 -0.15
N ASP A 6 18.21 -2.46 0.23
CA ASP A 6 17.56 -1.51 -0.66
C ASP A 6 18.20 -0.10 -0.67
N GLY A 7 18.99 0.24 0.33
CA GLY A 7 19.60 1.56 0.42
C GLY A 7 18.77 2.63 1.11
N SER A 8 17.55 2.29 1.53
CA SER A 8 16.60 3.26 2.08
C SER A 8 16.93 3.73 3.49
N ASN A 9 17.73 3.01 4.23
CA ASN A 9 17.94 3.22 5.66
C ASN A 9 19.30 3.80 5.98
N GLU A 10 19.68 4.88 5.31
CA GLU A 10 20.92 5.60 5.58
C GLU A 10 20.80 6.62 6.72
N ASP A 11 19.56 6.98 7.09
CA ASP A 11 19.28 7.75 8.29
C ASP A 11 18.05 7.22 9.03
N LEU A 12 17.77 7.78 10.21
CA LEU A 12 16.63 7.39 11.07
C LEU A 12 15.26 7.76 10.48
N LEU A 13 15.22 8.47 9.37
CA LEU A 13 14.01 8.96 8.72
C LEU A 13 13.61 8.12 7.49
N TYR A 14 14.35 7.05 7.18
CA TYR A 14 14.10 6.20 6.00
C TYR A 14 14.07 7.00 4.69
N LEU A 15 14.84 8.07 4.59
CA LEU A 15 14.91 8.92 3.41
C LEU A 15 15.57 8.17 2.27
N ASN A 16 14.86 8.06 1.14
CA ASN A 16 15.49 7.67 -0.10
C ASN A 16 16.19 8.87 -0.71
N LEU A 17 17.51 8.87 -0.64
CA LEU A 17 18.34 9.96 -1.17
C LEU A 17 18.43 9.98 -2.70
N TYR A 18 17.85 9.00 -3.39
CA TYR A 18 17.96 8.84 -4.86
C TYR A 18 16.63 9.09 -5.59
N TYR A 19 15.51 9.15 -4.88
CA TYR A 19 14.21 9.43 -5.46
C TYR A 19 13.85 10.91 -5.31
N ASP A 20 13.65 11.56 -6.44
CA ASP A 20 13.13 12.93 -6.52
C ASP A 20 11.73 12.91 -7.15
N PRO A 21 10.67 13.36 -6.46
CA PRO A 21 9.34 13.43 -7.04
C PRO A 21 9.31 14.46 -8.18
N ILE A 22 8.66 14.10 -9.29
CA ILE A 22 8.52 15.00 -10.45
C ILE A 22 7.53 16.13 -10.16
N ASN A 23 6.60 15.90 -9.25
CA ASN A 23 5.59 16.86 -8.84
C ASN A 23 6.01 17.58 -7.56
N GLU A 24 5.85 18.90 -7.54
CA GLU A 24 5.96 19.70 -6.32
C GLU A 24 4.88 19.29 -5.31
N PRO A 25 5.11 19.44 -4.01
CA PRO A 25 4.14 19.07 -2.98
C PRO A 25 2.78 19.76 -3.16
N LEU A 26 1.69 19.01 -2.94
CA LEU A 26 0.35 19.56 -2.83
C LEU A 26 0.16 20.17 -1.43
N GLU A 27 -0.11 21.46 -1.36
CA GLU A 27 -0.59 22.14 -0.16
C GLU A 27 -2.03 21.72 0.13
N VAL A 28 -2.22 20.71 1.00
CA VAL A 28 -3.52 20.07 1.19
C VAL A 28 -4.55 21.02 1.82
N ALA A 29 -4.09 22.00 2.58
CA ALA A 29 -4.94 23.03 3.20
C ALA A 29 -5.49 24.05 2.17
N GLU A 30 -4.88 24.14 0.99
CA GLU A 30 -5.31 25.07 -0.05
C GLU A 30 -6.20 24.37 -1.08
N PRO A 31 -7.16 25.10 -1.70
CA PRO A 31 -8.01 24.56 -2.76
C PRO A 31 -7.25 24.18 -4.04
N GLY A 32 -7.70 23.12 -4.70
CA GLY A 32 -7.17 22.69 -6.00
C GLY A 32 -5.82 21.99 -5.93
N ASN A 33 -5.15 21.93 -7.07
CA ASN A 33 -3.81 21.35 -7.21
C ASN A 33 -3.01 22.05 -8.32
N PRO A 34 -2.61 23.31 -8.11
CA PRO A 34 -1.93 24.10 -9.15
C PRO A 34 -0.47 23.67 -9.38
N THR A 35 0.12 22.88 -8.48
CA THR A 35 1.54 22.46 -8.54
C THR A 35 1.75 21.13 -9.25
N LEU A 36 0.68 20.44 -9.65
CA LEU A 36 0.77 19.17 -10.35
C LEU A 36 1.22 19.36 -11.80
N SER A 37 2.43 18.93 -12.13
CA SER A 37 3.01 19.01 -13.47
C SER A 37 2.78 17.74 -14.30
N ASP A 38 2.78 16.57 -13.68
CA ASP A 38 2.46 15.27 -14.31
C ASP A 38 1.33 14.55 -13.55
N PRO A 39 0.12 14.52 -14.13
CA PRO A 39 -1.05 13.93 -13.47
C PRO A 39 -1.03 12.39 -13.40
N ASN A 40 -0.02 11.77 -13.95
CA ASN A 40 0.16 10.31 -13.89
C ASN A 40 1.16 9.89 -12.79
N ARG A 41 1.90 10.85 -12.23
CA ARG A 41 2.98 10.58 -11.29
C ARG A 41 2.63 11.00 -9.86
N TRP A 42 3.21 10.29 -8.90
CA TRP A 42 3.01 10.57 -7.49
C TRP A 42 3.40 12.01 -7.13
N GLN A 43 2.65 12.57 -6.20
CA GLN A 43 2.86 13.91 -5.66
C GLN A 43 2.98 13.84 -4.14
N PRO A 44 4.05 14.37 -3.55
CA PRO A 44 4.14 14.55 -2.10
C PRO A 44 3.03 15.47 -1.59
N LEU A 45 2.67 15.34 -0.33
CA LEU A 45 1.74 16.26 0.33
C LEU A 45 2.50 17.17 1.29
N SER A 46 2.12 18.45 1.31
CA SER A 46 2.51 19.41 2.34
C SER A 46 1.43 19.41 3.41
N LEU A 47 1.77 18.95 4.60
CA LEU A 47 0.87 18.79 5.75
C LEU A 47 1.26 19.76 6.85
N ALA A 48 0.29 20.27 7.60
CA ALA A 48 0.56 21.07 8.79
C ALA A 48 1.32 20.24 9.86
N ARG A 49 1.04 18.93 9.90
CA ARG A 49 1.66 17.96 10.80
C ARG A 49 1.61 16.58 10.16
N PHE A 50 2.70 15.82 10.21
CA PHE A 50 2.72 14.42 9.78
C PHE A 50 3.01 13.50 10.97
N ILE A 51 2.14 12.50 11.17
CA ILE A 51 2.32 11.43 12.16
C ILE A 51 2.40 10.13 11.37
N ASP A 52 3.49 9.39 11.54
CA ASP A 52 3.69 8.11 10.86
C ASP A 52 2.81 6.98 11.42
N GLN A 53 2.87 5.81 10.81
CA GLN A 53 2.15 4.61 11.20
C GLN A 53 2.48 4.12 12.63
N SER A 54 3.62 4.52 13.17
CA SER A 54 4.06 4.16 14.52
C SER A 54 3.70 5.22 15.57
N GLY A 55 2.99 6.27 15.17
CA GLY A 55 2.60 7.37 16.04
C GLY A 55 3.69 8.42 16.28
N ASN A 56 4.79 8.36 15.52
CA ASN A 56 5.85 9.35 15.64
C ASN A 56 5.53 10.59 14.82
N GLU A 57 5.69 11.76 15.42
CA GLU A 57 5.67 13.02 14.68
C GLU A 57 6.97 13.17 13.92
N ILE A 58 6.87 13.19 12.59
CA ILE A 58 8.02 13.31 11.70
C ILE A 58 8.28 14.79 11.42
N PRO A 59 9.51 15.29 11.62
CA PRO A 59 9.86 16.67 11.32
C PRO A 59 9.69 16.99 9.83
N GLY A 60 9.16 18.18 9.56
CA GLY A 60 8.91 18.66 8.20
C GLY A 60 7.45 18.52 7.80
N SER A 61 7.06 19.29 6.79
CA SER A 61 5.68 19.33 6.31
C SER A 61 5.40 18.37 5.15
N SER A 62 6.43 17.86 4.48
CA SER A 62 6.28 17.01 3.30
C SER A 62 7.03 15.69 3.51
N PRO A 63 6.33 14.61 3.88
CA PRO A 63 6.95 13.31 4.03
C PRO A 63 7.48 12.80 2.68
N PRO A 64 8.72 12.28 2.63
CA PRO A 64 9.31 11.74 1.42
C PRO A 64 8.64 10.41 1.01
N PHE A 65 8.85 9.99 -0.23
CA PHE A 65 8.40 8.68 -0.69
C PHE A 65 9.08 7.57 0.13
N LEU A 66 8.27 6.76 0.79
CA LEU A 66 8.76 5.67 1.62
C LEU A 66 9.12 4.45 0.76
N SER A 67 10.42 4.15 0.68
CA SER A 67 10.97 2.90 0.14
C SER A 67 10.64 2.60 -1.34
N PRO A 68 10.81 3.53 -2.29
CA PRO A 68 10.55 3.27 -3.71
C PRO A 68 11.51 2.22 -4.33
N GLU A 69 12.60 1.90 -3.65
CA GLU A 69 13.62 0.95 -4.07
C GLU A 69 13.48 -0.46 -3.48
N TRP A 70 12.36 -0.80 -2.87
CA TRP A 70 12.20 -2.13 -2.24
C TRP A 70 12.27 -3.31 -3.21
N GLY A 71 12.17 -3.09 -4.50
CA GLY A 71 12.52 -4.10 -5.51
C GLY A 71 13.97 -4.60 -5.44
N ASN A 72 14.86 -3.91 -4.69
CA ASN A 72 16.23 -4.36 -4.43
C ASN A 72 16.35 -5.31 -3.22
N VAL A 73 15.30 -5.48 -2.43
CA VAL A 73 15.27 -6.42 -1.30
C VAL A 73 15.21 -7.86 -1.82
N VAL A 74 15.95 -8.75 -1.19
CA VAL A 74 15.94 -10.18 -1.54
C VAL A 74 14.61 -10.80 -1.10
N PRO A 75 13.79 -11.32 -2.01
CA PRO A 75 12.54 -11.94 -1.65
C PRO A 75 12.72 -13.28 -0.94
N PHE A 76 11.64 -13.75 -0.30
CA PHE A 76 11.60 -15.04 0.37
C PHE A 76 11.45 -16.19 -0.64
N ALA A 77 10.42 -16.16 -1.47
CA ALA A 77 10.10 -17.22 -2.42
C ALA A 77 10.17 -16.78 -3.88
N MET A 78 9.92 -15.49 -4.16
CA MET A 78 10.04 -14.97 -5.52
C MET A 78 11.49 -15.04 -6.01
N ASN A 79 11.69 -15.13 -7.32
CA ASN A 79 13.00 -15.32 -7.94
C ASN A 79 13.14 -14.53 -9.24
N ALA A 80 14.26 -14.70 -9.95
CA ALA A 80 14.54 -13.96 -11.17
C ALA A 80 13.51 -14.14 -12.30
N ASN A 81 12.72 -15.23 -12.30
CA ASN A 81 11.65 -15.44 -13.30
C ASN A 81 10.40 -14.61 -12.99
N ASP A 82 10.27 -14.16 -11.75
CA ASP A 82 9.17 -13.31 -11.29
C ASP A 82 9.48 -11.81 -11.45
N MET A 83 10.67 -11.46 -11.98
CA MET A 83 11.21 -10.12 -11.99
C MET A 83 11.46 -9.60 -13.40
N THR A 84 11.03 -8.37 -13.65
CA THR A 84 11.45 -7.56 -14.80
C THR A 84 12.41 -6.45 -14.35
N VAL A 85 13.22 -5.94 -15.26
CA VAL A 85 14.17 -4.85 -14.99
C VAL A 85 13.89 -3.73 -15.97
N GLN A 86 13.70 -2.54 -15.44
CA GLN A 86 13.41 -1.32 -16.18
C GLN A 86 14.36 -0.19 -15.77
N GLU A 87 14.51 0.80 -16.64
CA GLU A 87 15.34 1.97 -16.41
C GLU A 87 14.52 3.25 -16.51
N ARG A 88 14.63 4.13 -15.51
CA ARG A 88 14.00 5.46 -15.53
C ARG A 88 14.93 6.47 -14.84
N ASP A 89 15.15 7.60 -15.50
CA ASP A 89 15.96 8.74 -14.99
C ASP A 89 17.39 8.38 -14.56
N GLY A 90 17.94 7.29 -15.12
CA GLY A 90 19.27 6.77 -14.81
C GLY A 90 19.31 5.77 -13.65
N ASP A 91 18.16 5.46 -13.07
CA ASP A 91 18.03 4.45 -12.02
C ASP A 91 17.41 3.16 -12.56
N THR A 92 17.89 2.02 -12.02
CA THR A 92 17.43 0.68 -12.38
C THR A 92 16.37 0.22 -11.38
N TYR A 93 15.19 -0.14 -11.88
CA TYR A 93 14.08 -0.69 -11.10
C TYR A 93 13.94 -2.19 -11.35
N ARG A 94 13.90 -2.97 -10.29
CA ARG A 94 13.54 -4.40 -10.31
C ARG A 94 12.10 -4.52 -9.86
N ILE A 95 11.26 -5.09 -10.73
CA ILE A 95 9.81 -5.12 -10.54
C ILE A 95 9.40 -6.58 -10.47
N PHE A 96 8.88 -6.98 -9.31
CA PHE A 96 8.41 -8.35 -9.09
C PHE A 96 6.92 -8.46 -9.39
N LYS A 97 6.54 -9.51 -10.13
CA LYS A 97 5.13 -9.77 -10.49
C LYS A 97 4.47 -8.58 -11.17
N ASP A 98 5.18 -7.94 -12.10
CA ASP A 98 4.72 -6.74 -12.80
C ASP A 98 3.35 -6.97 -13.47
N PRO A 99 2.28 -6.29 -13.02
CA PRO A 99 0.94 -6.48 -13.58
C PRO A 99 0.69 -5.65 -14.85
N GLY A 100 1.70 -4.90 -15.32
CA GLY A 100 1.56 -3.91 -16.37
C GLY A 100 1.15 -2.52 -15.85
N PRO A 101 1.11 -1.52 -16.75
CA PRO A 101 0.86 -0.13 -16.36
C PRO A 101 -0.59 0.11 -15.91
N PRO A 102 -0.80 1.03 -14.95
CA PRO A 102 -2.15 1.52 -14.63
C PRO A 102 -2.71 2.37 -15.78
N PRO A 103 -4.03 2.68 -15.79
CA PRO A 103 -4.59 3.64 -16.69
C PRO A 103 -3.96 5.02 -16.51
N TYR A 104 -3.50 5.65 -17.58
CA TYR A 104 -2.92 6.98 -17.58
C TYR A 104 -3.85 8.01 -18.23
N ILE A 105 -3.79 9.26 -17.80
CA ILE A 105 -4.46 10.34 -18.52
C ILE A 105 -3.55 10.86 -19.63
N ASN A 106 -3.92 10.53 -20.87
CA ASN A 106 -3.28 11.00 -22.10
C ASN A 106 -4.33 11.09 -23.21
N MET A 107 -5.11 12.18 -23.18
CA MET A 107 -6.24 12.37 -24.10
C MET A 107 -5.85 12.41 -25.57
N GLN A 108 -4.57 12.61 -25.88
CA GLN A 108 -4.08 12.73 -27.24
C GLN A 108 -3.76 11.38 -27.87
N ASP A 109 -3.07 10.51 -27.12
CA ASP A 109 -2.55 9.25 -27.63
C ASP A 109 -3.33 8.03 -27.10
N ASP A 110 -3.98 8.16 -25.93
CA ASP A 110 -4.75 7.10 -25.28
C ASP A 110 -6.05 7.66 -24.63
N PRO A 111 -7.08 7.96 -25.44
CA PRO A 111 -8.37 8.43 -24.90
C PRO A 111 -9.10 7.38 -24.04
N GLU A 112 -8.89 6.08 -24.31
CA GLU A 112 -9.53 4.97 -23.61
C GLU A 112 -8.94 4.78 -22.21
N GLY A 113 -7.61 4.70 -22.09
CA GLY A 113 -6.93 4.72 -20.79
C GLY A 113 -7.25 5.99 -20.00
N SER A 114 -7.37 7.13 -20.68
CA SER A 114 -7.79 8.39 -20.03
C SER A 114 -9.23 8.34 -19.50
N ALA A 115 -10.13 7.61 -20.16
CA ALA A 115 -11.50 7.42 -19.67
C ALA A 115 -11.49 6.55 -18.41
N LEU A 116 -10.72 5.46 -18.39
CA LEU A 116 -10.56 4.59 -17.22
C LEU A 116 -9.91 5.33 -16.02
N TYR A 117 -8.89 6.14 -16.29
CA TYR A 117 -8.29 7.02 -15.25
C TYR A 117 -9.36 7.90 -14.61
N LYS A 118 -10.09 8.66 -15.44
CA LYS A 118 -11.13 9.58 -14.96
C LYS A 118 -12.25 8.85 -14.22
N TRP A 119 -12.72 7.73 -14.76
CA TRP A 119 -13.73 6.90 -14.13
C TRP A 119 -13.28 6.41 -12.74
N GLY A 120 -12.07 5.87 -12.64
CA GLY A 120 -11.55 5.31 -11.39
C GLY A 120 -11.45 6.34 -10.26
N PHE A 121 -10.92 7.53 -10.54
CA PHE A 121 -10.82 8.58 -9.53
C PHE A 121 -12.17 9.24 -9.23
N THR A 122 -13.07 9.35 -10.22
CA THR A 122 -14.44 9.83 -9.99
C THR A 122 -15.21 8.87 -9.09
N LEU A 123 -15.07 7.56 -9.30
CA LEU A 123 -15.67 6.54 -8.43
C LEU A 123 -15.27 6.74 -6.96
N VAL A 124 -13.98 6.98 -6.69
CA VAL A 124 -13.50 7.22 -5.32
C VAL A 124 -14.23 8.42 -4.70
N SER A 125 -14.41 9.50 -5.45
CA SER A 125 -15.12 10.69 -4.95
C SER A 125 -16.61 10.43 -4.70
N ILE A 126 -17.25 9.61 -5.54
CA ILE A 126 -18.66 9.24 -5.39
C ILE A 126 -18.86 8.27 -4.22
N TRP A 127 -17.97 7.28 -4.06
CA TRP A 127 -18.07 6.34 -2.93
C TRP A 127 -17.89 7.03 -1.57
N ALA A 128 -17.21 8.16 -1.51
CA ALA A 128 -17.17 8.96 -0.30
C ALA A 128 -18.56 9.53 0.11
N SER A 129 -19.56 9.50 -0.78
CA SER A 129 -20.97 9.77 -0.42
C SER A 129 -21.64 8.65 0.38
N HIS A 130 -21.07 7.44 0.36
CA HIS A 130 -21.55 6.33 1.18
C HIS A 130 -21.22 6.50 2.67
N LEU A 131 -20.28 7.36 3.02
CA LEU A 131 -19.82 7.58 4.40
C LEU A 131 -20.80 8.40 5.26
N ASP A 132 -22.00 8.67 4.75
CA ASP A 132 -23.01 9.46 5.44
C ASP A 132 -23.68 8.66 6.57
N PRO A 133 -23.46 8.98 7.84
CA PRO A 133 -24.14 8.31 8.95
C PRO A 133 -25.64 8.59 8.99
N ALA A 134 -26.12 9.62 8.31
CA ALA A 134 -27.53 9.94 8.16
C ALA A 134 -28.19 9.23 6.97
N ASN A 135 -27.42 8.49 6.17
CA ASN A 135 -27.97 7.72 5.05
C ASN A 135 -28.86 6.59 5.55
N SER A 136 -30.09 6.55 5.05
CA SER A 136 -31.07 5.52 5.42
C SER A 136 -30.84 4.16 4.73
N ARG A 137 -29.81 4.03 3.89
CA ARG A 137 -29.49 2.77 3.21
C ARG A 137 -28.98 1.76 4.22
N ILE A 138 -29.72 0.66 4.35
CA ILE A 138 -29.35 -0.48 5.20
C ILE A 138 -28.78 -1.57 4.30
N VAL A 139 -27.71 -2.20 4.75
CA VAL A 139 -27.04 -3.31 4.06
C VAL A 139 -26.90 -4.50 5.00
N ASP A 140 -27.04 -5.69 4.45
CA ASP A 140 -26.71 -6.93 5.18
C ASP A 140 -25.23 -7.24 4.98
N ILE A 141 -24.45 -7.17 6.05
CA ILE A 141 -23.01 -7.40 6.04
C ILE A 141 -22.63 -8.79 6.54
N SER A 142 -23.59 -9.67 6.75
CA SER A 142 -23.33 -11.05 7.17
C SER A 142 -22.70 -11.88 6.05
N PRO A 143 -22.01 -12.99 6.36
CA PRO A 143 -21.51 -13.93 5.36
C PRO A 143 -22.60 -14.56 4.48
N ASN A 144 -23.87 -14.43 4.85
CA ASN A 144 -24.98 -14.84 3.99
C ASN A 144 -25.12 -13.95 2.74
N SER A 145 -24.75 -12.68 2.84
CA SER A 145 -24.96 -11.68 1.79
C SER A 145 -23.68 -11.20 1.13
N ILE A 146 -22.55 -11.24 1.84
CA ILE A 146 -21.27 -10.77 1.30
C ILE A 146 -20.18 -11.84 1.36
N GLY A 147 -19.18 -11.70 0.50
CA GLY A 147 -18.07 -12.65 0.36
C GLY A 147 -18.33 -13.69 -0.72
N ASN A 148 -17.48 -14.73 -0.77
CA ASN A 148 -17.53 -15.77 -1.79
C ASN A 148 -17.37 -15.23 -3.22
N ILE A 149 -16.49 -14.26 -3.41
CA ILE A 149 -16.11 -13.76 -4.73
C ILE A 149 -15.33 -14.87 -5.45
N SER A 150 -15.84 -15.31 -6.59
CA SER A 150 -15.26 -16.45 -7.32
C SER A 150 -14.30 -16.06 -8.44
N THR A 151 -14.45 -14.87 -8.99
CA THR A 151 -13.66 -14.39 -10.13
C THR A 151 -13.38 -12.89 -10.00
N PHE A 152 -12.19 -12.49 -10.44
CA PHE A 152 -11.85 -11.08 -10.60
C PHE A 152 -11.86 -10.70 -12.08
N PRO A 153 -12.20 -9.45 -12.41
CA PRO A 153 -12.01 -8.94 -13.77
C PRO A 153 -10.53 -9.05 -14.17
N GLN A 154 -10.27 -9.35 -15.43
CA GLN A 154 -8.91 -9.55 -15.94
C GLN A 154 -8.39 -8.29 -16.65
N ASP A 155 -9.28 -7.53 -17.25
CA ASP A 155 -8.97 -6.32 -18.00
C ASP A 155 -9.66 -5.10 -17.34
N PHE A 156 -9.09 -3.92 -17.48
CA PHE A 156 -9.62 -2.70 -16.88
C PHE A 156 -11.02 -2.32 -17.37
N GLU A 157 -11.37 -2.70 -18.61
CA GLU A 157 -12.69 -2.48 -19.21
C GLU A 157 -13.80 -3.24 -18.46
N ASP A 158 -13.47 -4.36 -17.81
CA ASP A 158 -14.43 -5.17 -17.04
C ASP A 158 -14.61 -4.65 -15.59
N TYR A 159 -13.85 -3.62 -15.19
CA TYR A 159 -13.88 -3.13 -13.80
C TYR A 159 -15.20 -2.46 -13.44
N GLU A 160 -15.91 -1.87 -14.40
CA GLU A 160 -17.22 -1.23 -14.15
C GLU A 160 -18.30 -2.22 -13.70
N ASP A 161 -18.18 -3.49 -14.10
CA ASP A 161 -19.10 -4.56 -13.67
C ASP A 161 -18.79 -5.02 -12.22
N PHE A 162 -17.52 -4.92 -11.80
CA PHE A 162 -17.08 -5.30 -10.44
C PHE A 162 -17.18 -4.14 -9.44
N TYR A 163 -16.95 -2.92 -9.88
CA TYR A 163 -17.04 -1.70 -9.06
C TYR A 163 -18.16 -0.82 -9.58
N ASN A 164 -19.37 -1.02 -9.03
CA ASN A 164 -20.48 -0.17 -9.41
C ASN A 164 -20.28 1.26 -8.92
N LEU A 165 -20.37 2.22 -9.84
CA LEU A 165 -20.10 3.63 -9.57
C LEU A 165 -20.92 4.21 -8.40
N TYR A 166 -22.16 3.72 -8.21
CA TYR A 166 -23.10 4.28 -7.24
C TYR A 166 -23.41 3.34 -6.08
N GLU A 167 -23.21 2.03 -6.26
CA GLU A 167 -23.68 1.03 -5.30
C GLU A 167 -22.57 0.47 -4.41
N GLY A 168 -21.33 0.51 -4.84
CA GLY A 168 -20.18 -0.09 -4.16
C GLY A 168 -19.53 -1.20 -4.98
N GLY A 169 -18.58 -1.92 -4.39
CA GLY A 169 -17.93 -3.07 -5.02
C GLY A 169 -18.83 -4.29 -5.08
N ASP A 170 -18.44 -5.28 -5.88
CA ASP A 170 -19.13 -6.58 -5.92
C ASP A 170 -19.15 -7.18 -4.51
N PRO A 171 -20.33 -7.39 -3.92
CA PRO A 171 -20.44 -8.01 -2.60
C PRO A 171 -20.12 -9.51 -2.62
N GLY A 172 -20.03 -10.13 -3.80
CA GLY A 172 -19.94 -11.57 -4.00
C GLY A 172 -21.32 -12.25 -3.92
N GLN A 173 -21.29 -13.56 -3.69
CA GLN A 173 -22.51 -14.38 -3.70
C GLN A 173 -22.98 -14.77 -2.29
N GLY A 174 -22.21 -14.47 -1.27
CA GLY A 174 -22.45 -14.93 0.09
C GLY A 174 -22.41 -16.46 0.25
N ARG A 175 -22.77 -16.92 1.44
CA ARG A 175 -22.86 -18.35 1.80
C ARG A 175 -24.06 -18.60 2.68
N LEU A 176 -25.00 -19.41 2.20
CA LEU A 176 -26.26 -19.66 2.89
C LEU A 176 -26.10 -20.37 4.24
N VAL A 177 -25.05 -21.18 4.40
CA VAL A 177 -24.88 -22.06 5.56
C VAL A 177 -23.44 -22.01 6.06
N ASN A 178 -23.27 -21.84 7.37
CA ASN A 178 -22.00 -22.00 8.04
C ASN A 178 -21.59 -23.50 7.99
N PRO A 179 -20.46 -23.87 7.38
CA PRO A 179 -20.10 -25.28 7.18
C PRO A 179 -19.75 -26.01 8.49
N ALA A 180 -19.31 -25.30 9.52
CA ALA A 180 -18.97 -25.90 10.80
C ALA A 180 -20.20 -26.24 11.65
N THR A 181 -21.27 -25.45 11.55
CA THR A 181 -22.48 -25.63 12.36
C THR A 181 -23.63 -26.24 11.59
N GLY A 182 -23.64 -26.16 10.26
CA GLY A 182 -24.75 -26.56 9.39
C GLY A 182 -25.98 -25.64 9.46
N VAL A 183 -25.87 -24.45 10.09
CA VAL A 183 -26.94 -23.49 10.28
C VAL A 183 -26.71 -22.28 9.35
N PRO A 184 -27.76 -21.63 8.82
CA PRO A 184 -27.61 -20.39 8.08
C PRO A 184 -26.89 -19.30 8.91
N TYR A 185 -26.08 -18.47 8.25
CA TYR A 185 -25.58 -17.25 8.87
C TYR A 185 -26.75 -16.29 9.13
N PRO A 186 -26.87 -15.74 10.34
CA PRO A 186 -27.89 -14.74 10.62
C PRO A 186 -27.62 -13.45 9.86
N GLU A 187 -28.68 -12.80 9.38
CA GLU A 187 -28.58 -11.47 8.79
C GLU A 187 -28.02 -10.47 9.81
N GLN A 188 -27.20 -9.54 9.31
CA GLN A 188 -26.71 -8.40 10.06
C GLN A 188 -26.95 -7.12 9.27
N LEU A 189 -28.07 -6.47 9.56
CA LEU A 189 -28.53 -5.26 8.86
C LEU A 189 -27.99 -4.02 9.56
N VAL A 190 -27.17 -3.26 8.88
CA VAL A 190 -26.51 -2.06 9.42
C VAL A 190 -26.59 -0.88 8.45
N PRO A 191 -26.50 0.37 8.95
CA PRO A 191 -26.37 1.54 8.08
C PRO A 191 -25.11 1.46 7.20
N LEU A 192 -25.25 1.69 5.90
CA LEU A 192 -24.11 1.68 4.97
C LEU A 192 -23.02 2.66 5.39
N GLY A 193 -23.42 3.85 5.88
CA GLY A 193 -22.45 4.86 6.31
C GLY A 193 -21.61 4.43 7.50
N ASP A 194 -22.19 3.69 8.44
CA ASP A 194 -21.42 3.11 9.55
C ASP A 194 -20.49 2.01 9.06
N TYR A 195 -21.01 1.10 8.23
CA TYR A 195 -20.20 0.01 7.67
C TYR A 195 -18.99 0.53 6.89
N ALA A 196 -19.19 1.47 5.97
CA ALA A 196 -18.12 2.01 5.14
C ALA A 196 -17.05 2.73 5.96
N ARG A 197 -17.44 3.51 6.99
CA ARG A 197 -16.52 4.18 7.91
C ARG A 197 -15.76 3.19 8.79
N VAL A 198 -16.46 2.22 9.36
CA VAL A 198 -15.83 1.16 10.17
C VAL A 198 -14.80 0.38 9.34
N LEU A 199 -15.14 0.00 8.09
CA LEU A 199 -14.17 -0.64 7.21
C LEU A 199 -12.95 0.22 6.96
N ALA A 200 -13.15 1.49 6.62
CA ALA A 200 -12.07 2.41 6.29
C ALA A 200 -11.11 2.59 7.47
N GLU A 201 -11.60 2.56 8.71
CA GLU A 201 -10.76 2.71 9.90
C GLU A 201 -10.23 1.39 10.45
N PHE A 202 -10.99 0.30 10.40
CA PHE A 202 -10.51 -1.03 10.83
C PHE A 202 -9.29 -1.48 10.03
N TRP A 203 -9.33 -1.33 8.71
CA TRP A 203 -8.22 -1.66 7.81
C TRP A 203 -7.30 -0.46 7.54
N ALA A 204 -7.37 0.59 8.35
CA ALA A 204 -6.51 1.76 8.19
C ALA A 204 -5.03 1.41 8.42
N ASP A 205 -4.19 2.34 8.02
CA ASP A 205 -2.75 2.28 8.17
C ASP A 205 -2.32 3.51 8.98
N GLY A 206 -2.45 3.42 10.27
CA GLY A 206 -2.22 4.57 11.16
C GLY A 206 -1.84 4.15 12.56
N PRO A 207 -1.55 5.11 13.45
CA PRO A 207 -1.02 4.84 14.78
C PRO A 207 -2.00 4.12 15.73
N ASP A 208 -3.29 4.11 15.39
CA ASP A 208 -4.34 3.48 16.21
C ASP A 208 -4.85 2.17 15.61
N SER A 209 -4.20 1.68 14.55
CA SER A 209 -4.47 0.36 13.96
C SER A 209 -3.17 -0.38 13.69
N GLU A 210 -3.25 -1.68 13.47
CA GLU A 210 -2.11 -2.44 13.00
C GLU A 210 -1.74 -2.04 11.56
N THR A 211 -0.47 -2.20 11.21
CA THR A 211 -0.05 -2.12 9.81
C THR A 211 -0.69 -3.25 8.99
N PRO A 212 -0.79 -3.15 7.64
CA PRO A 212 -1.39 -4.21 6.82
C PRO A 212 -0.85 -5.63 7.13
N PRO A 213 0.47 -5.87 7.21
CA PRO A 213 0.96 -7.17 7.65
C PRO A 213 0.64 -7.47 9.12
N GLY A 214 0.62 -6.46 9.99
CA GLY A 214 0.29 -6.58 11.41
C GLY A 214 -1.11 -7.15 11.64
N HIS A 215 -2.12 -6.67 10.93
CA HIS A 215 -3.48 -7.21 10.95
C HIS A 215 -3.53 -8.72 10.71
N TRP A 216 -2.75 -9.21 9.76
CA TRP A 216 -2.73 -10.63 9.44
C TRP A 216 -2.02 -11.48 10.48
N PHE A 217 -1.04 -10.93 11.21
CA PHE A 217 -0.50 -11.60 12.40
C PHE A 217 -1.50 -11.60 13.55
N SER A 218 -2.27 -10.53 13.74
CA SER A 218 -3.37 -10.48 14.73
C SER A 218 -4.46 -11.51 14.38
N ILE A 219 -4.84 -11.63 13.10
CA ILE A 219 -5.79 -12.65 12.62
C ILE A 219 -5.23 -14.06 12.82
N LEU A 220 -3.94 -14.30 12.54
CA LEU A 220 -3.30 -15.60 12.80
C LEU A 220 -3.37 -15.97 14.29
N ASN A 221 -3.10 -15.01 15.19
CA ASN A 221 -3.22 -15.22 16.63
C ASN A 221 -4.67 -15.53 17.02
N TYR A 222 -5.62 -14.72 16.52
CA TYR A 222 -7.05 -14.96 16.74
C TYR A 222 -7.46 -16.40 16.34
N VAL A 223 -7.02 -16.85 15.16
CA VAL A 223 -7.29 -18.22 14.67
C VAL A 223 -6.63 -19.28 15.58
N SER A 224 -5.37 -19.06 15.96
CA SER A 224 -4.59 -20.00 16.78
C SER A 224 -5.12 -20.16 18.21
N ASP A 225 -5.81 -19.13 18.72
CA ASP A 225 -6.36 -19.08 20.08
C ASP A 225 -7.82 -19.59 20.14
N GLN A 226 -8.47 -19.92 19.00
CA GLN A 226 -9.82 -20.46 19.01
C GLN A 226 -9.84 -21.89 19.59
N GLU A 227 -10.70 -22.13 20.59
CA GLU A 227 -10.83 -23.44 21.24
C GLU A 227 -11.21 -24.58 20.28
N VAL A 228 -11.90 -24.25 19.19
CA VAL A 228 -12.33 -25.21 18.15
C VAL A 228 -11.26 -25.48 17.10
N PHE A 229 -10.14 -24.75 17.13
CA PHE A 229 -9.06 -24.91 16.17
C PHE A 229 -8.06 -25.98 16.61
N GLU A 230 -7.95 -27.04 15.82
CA GLU A 230 -6.89 -28.03 15.98
C GLU A 230 -5.65 -27.63 15.17
N LYS A 231 -4.54 -27.35 15.84
CA LYS A 231 -3.25 -26.95 15.24
C LYS A 231 -2.64 -28.09 14.42
N ARG A 232 -3.25 -28.42 13.28
CA ARG A 232 -2.77 -29.43 12.32
C ARG A 232 -2.19 -28.73 11.10
N TYR A 233 -0.97 -29.05 10.77
CA TYR A 233 -0.34 -28.50 9.56
C TYR A 233 -1.06 -29.00 8.30
N LYS A 234 -1.53 -28.07 7.46
CA LYS A 234 -2.40 -28.35 6.30
C LYS A 234 -3.74 -29.02 6.66
N GLY A 235 -4.21 -28.87 7.88
CA GLY A 235 -5.42 -29.53 8.37
C GLY A 235 -5.28 -31.03 8.58
N GLU A 236 -4.09 -31.60 8.44
CA GLU A 236 -3.85 -33.05 8.43
C GLU A 236 -2.79 -33.47 9.47
N GLY A 237 -2.72 -34.77 9.71
CA GLY A 237 -1.67 -35.37 10.57
C GLY A 237 -1.89 -35.14 12.06
N GLU A 238 -0.80 -35.13 12.83
CA GLU A 238 -0.83 -34.97 14.28
C GLU A 238 -1.11 -33.51 14.67
N ILE A 239 -1.73 -33.33 15.85
CA ILE A 239 -1.86 -31.98 16.44
C ILE A 239 -0.47 -31.54 16.90
N LEU A 240 -0.03 -30.39 16.40
CA LEU A 240 1.24 -29.81 16.78
C LEU A 240 1.17 -29.15 18.16
N GLY A 241 2.29 -29.13 18.87
CA GLY A 241 2.43 -28.27 20.05
C GLY A 241 2.43 -26.80 19.66
N ASP A 242 2.00 -25.94 20.60
CA ASP A 242 1.87 -24.51 20.36
C ASP A 242 3.14 -23.88 19.76
N LEU A 243 4.30 -24.16 20.34
CA LEU A 243 5.57 -23.59 19.84
C LEU A 243 5.90 -24.05 18.41
N GLU A 244 5.62 -25.30 18.05
CA GLU A 244 5.89 -25.79 16.70
C GLU A 244 4.92 -25.17 15.70
N TRP A 245 3.65 -25.06 16.06
CA TRP A 245 2.65 -24.36 15.25
C TRP A 245 3.06 -22.91 15.02
N ASP A 246 3.36 -22.17 16.08
CA ASP A 246 3.74 -20.76 16.01
C ASP A 246 4.96 -20.55 15.11
N ILE A 247 6.02 -21.36 15.29
CA ILE A 247 7.22 -21.25 14.45
C ILE A 247 6.88 -21.44 12.98
N LYS A 248 6.08 -22.46 12.63
CA LYS A 248 5.71 -22.73 11.24
C LYS A 248 4.81 -21.66 10.68
N ALA A 249 3.77 -21.28 11.42
CA ALA A 249 2.79 -20.31 10.96
C ALA A 249 3.39 -18.89 10.79
N TYR A 250 4.15 -18.43 11.79
CA TYR A 250 4.80 -17.12 11.72
C TYR A 250 5.90 -17.07 10.65
N PHE A 251 6.67 -18.15 10.49
CA PHE A 251 7.69 -18.21 9.44
C PHE A 251 7.06 -18.13 8.05
N ALA A 252 6.00 -18.91 7.81
CA ALA A 252 5.34 -18.94 6.51
C ALA A 252 4.60 -17.63 6.22
N LEU A 253 3.83 -17.10 7.19
CA LEU A 253 3.14 -15.82 7.04
C LEU A 253 4.13 -14.67 6.86
N GLY A 254 5.22 -14.66 7.64
CA GLY A 254 6.29 -13.68 7.49
C GLY A 254 6.90 -13.70 6.09
N GLY A 255 7.09 -14.88 5.51
CA GLY A 255 7.55 -15.03 4.13
C GLY A 255 6.56 -14.46 3.11
N ALA A 256 5.27 -14.73 3.27
CA ALA A 256 4.23 -14.26 2.37
C ALA A 256 4.10 -12.73 2.38
N VAL A 257 4.04 -12.11 3.57
CA VAL A 257 3.93 -10.65 3.68
C VAL A 257 5.23 -9.94 3.30
N HIS A 258 6.38 -10.58 3.49
CA HIS A 258 7.67 -10.07 3.00
C HIS A 258 7.68 -9.97 1.47
N ASP A 259 7.29 -11.04 0.78
CA ASP A 259 7.22 -11.04 -0.68
C ASP A 259 6.14 -10.11 -1.21
N ALA A 260 5.00 -10.02 -0.55
CA ALA A 260 3.95 -9.06 -0.88
C ALA A 260 4.43 -7.61 -0.78
N ALA A 261 5.25 -7.28 0.25
CA ALA A 261 5.89 -5.97 0.38
C ALA A 261 6.79 -5.65 -0.81
N ILE A 262 7.69 -6.57 -1.13
CA ILE A 262 8.66 -6.38 -2.22
C ILE A 262 7.94 -6.24 -3.56
N ALA A 263 6.96 -7.09 -3.84
CA ALA A 263 6.17 -7.03 -5.06
C ALA A 263 5.45 -5.68 -5.18
N ALA A 264 4.63 -5.31 -4.18
CA ALA A 264 3.86 -4.07 -4.22
C ALA A 264 4.75 -2.82 -4.32
N TRP A 265 5.83 -2.73 -3.51
CA TRP A 265 6.70 -1.54 -3.52
C TRP A 265 7.61 -1.48 -4.75
N SER A 266 7.99 -2.61 -5.34
CA SER A 266 8.70 -2.60 -6.62
C SER A 266 7.85 -2.00 -7.75
N VAL A 267 6.56 -2.35 -7.78
CA VAL A 267 5.57 -1.78 -8.72
C VAL A 267 5.34 -0.30 -8.43
N LYS A 268 5.14 0.08 -7.13
CA LYS A 268 4.98 1.48 -6.73
C LYS A 268 6.19 2.33 -7.10
N GLY A 269 7.39 1.84 -6.87
CA GLY A 269 8.63 2.55 -7.23
C GLY A 269 8.76 2.77 -8.74
N TRP A 270 8.39 1.77 -9.56
CA TRP A 270 8.48 1.85 -11.01
C TRP A 270 7.41 2.74 -11.62
N TYR A 271 6.10 2.46 -11.35
CA TYR A 271 5.01 3.22 -11.98
C TYR A 271 4.83 4.61 -11.35
N ASP A 272 5.20 4.75 -10.07
CA ASP A 272 5.18 6.03 -9.38
C ASP A 272 3.83 6.77 -9.54
N TYR A 273 2.72 6.03 -9.40
CA TYR A 273 1.40 6.45 -9.80
C TYR A 273 0.74 7.37 -8.78
N ILE A 274 0.00 8.33 -9.29
CA ILE A 274 -0.71 9.36 -8.53
C ILE A 274 -1.69 8.79 -7.49
N ARG A 275 -1.98 9.57 -6.45
CA ARG A 275 -3.00 9.28 -5.43
C ARG A 275 -4.31 10.03 -5.71
N PRO A 276 -5.48 9.52 -5.22
CA PRO A 276 -6.78 10.13 -5.46
C PRO A 276 -6.87 11.61 -5.08
N VAL A 277 -6.32 12.04 -3.94
CA VAL A 277 -6.39 13.44 -3.52
C VAL A 277 -5.76 14.38 -4.54
N SER A 278 -4.62 14.01 -5.11
CA SER A 278 -3.95 14.80 -6.15
C SER A 278 -4.72 14.77 -7.47
N ALA A 279 -5.17 13.58 -7.90
CA ALA A 279 -5.87 13.38 -9.17
C ALA A 279 -7.24 14.08 -9.20
N ILE A 280 -8.06 13.88 -8.16
CA ILE A 280 -9.43 14.42 -8.08
C ILE A 280 -9.39 15.94 -8.04
N ARG A 281 -8.55 16.53 -7.17
CA ARG A 281 -8.42 17.98 -7.08
C ARG A 281 -7.90 18.60 -8.38
N TRP A 282 -6.93 17.93 -9.03
CA TRP A 282 -6.41 18.41 -10.31
C TRP A 282 -7.47 18.35 -11.41
N MET A 283 -8.17 17.22 -11.60
CA MET A 283 -9.23 17.10 -12.58
C MET A 283 -10.33 18.14 -12.34
N ALA A 284 -10.73 18.37 -11.09
CA ALA A 284 -11.71 19.37 -10.71
C ALA A 284 -11.27 20.79 -11.09
N GLN A 285 -10.00 21.10 -10.89
CA GLN A 285 -9.41 22.39 -11.27
C GLN A 285 -9.35 22.56 -12.80
N GLN A 286 -9.17 21.46 -13.57
CA GLN A 286 -9.28 21.52 -15.03
C GLN A 286 -10.73 21.82 -15.46
N GLY A 287 -11.73 21.44 -14.70
CA GLY A 287 -13.15 21.61 -15.02
C GLY A 287 -13.86 20.28 -15.22
N GLN A 288 -14.85 20.24 -16.12
CA GLN A 288 -15.62 19.04 -16.46
C GLN A 288 -15.29 18.54 -17.87
N SER A 289 -15.43 17.21 -18.09
CA SER A 289 -15.12 16.60 -19.39
C SER A 289 -16.33 15.97 -20.10
N SER A 290 -17.56 16.17 -19.59
CA SER A 290 -18.76 15.52 -20.12
C SER A 290 -19.46 16.28 -21.22
N ASP A 291 -19.54 17.61 -21.17
CA ASP A 291 -20.28 18.41 -22.16
C ASP A 291 -19.47 19.64 -22.60
N ALA A 292 -19.08 19.64 -23.86
CA ALA A 292 -18.31 20.74 -24.46
C ALA A 292 -19.10 22.07 -24.59
N ASN A 293 -20.42 22.03 -24.43
CA ASN A 293 -21.26 23.23 -24.49
C ASN A 293 -21.52 23.84 -23.11
N GLU A 294 -21.19 23.13 -22.03
CA GLU A 294 -21.33 23.61 -20.66
C GLU A 294 -20.07 24.33 -20.19
N ALA A 295 -20.22 25.03 -19.08
CA ALA A 295 -19.12 25.79 -18.48
C ALA A 295 -17.93 24.89 -18.09
N SER A 296 -16.75 25.50 -18.09
CA SER A 296 -15.51 24.84 -17.63
C SER A 296 -15.16 23.51 -18.33
N TYR A 297 -15.59 23.34 -19.59
CA TYR A 297 -15.24 22.15 -20.35
C TYR A 297 -13.72 22.05 -20.58
N ASN A 298 -13.18 20.88 -20.21
CA ASN A 298 -11.79 20.52 -20.46
C ASN A 298 -11.71 18.99 -20.65
N PRO A 299 -11.06 18.45 -21.70
CA PRO A 299 -10.93 17.01 -21.89
C PRO A 299 -10.28 16.27 -20.70
N ASN A 300 -9.43 16.95 -19.92
CA ASN A 300 -8.77 16.40 -18.74
C ASN A 300 -9.60 16.62 -17.45
N GLY A 301 -10.76 17.27 -17.55
CA GLY A 301 -11.64 17.51 -16.41
C GLY A 301 -12.30 16.25 -15.86
N ILE A 302 -12.93 16.39 -14.71
CA ILE A 302 -13.70 15.30 -14.09
C ILE A 302 -15.02 15.09 -14.85
N PRO A 303 -15.48 13.84 -15.10
CA PRO A 303 -16.78 13.60 -15.70
C PRO A 303 -17.92 13.98 -14.76
N LEU A 304 -18.99 14.59 -15.32
CA LEU A 304 -20.19 14.94 -14.58
C LEU A 304 -21.08 13.71 -14.35
N HIS A 305 -21.63 13.58 -13.14
CA HIS A 305 -22.58 12.56 -12.75
C HIS A 305 -23.69 13.21 -11.95
N GLN A 306 -24.91 13.13 -12.46
CA GLN A 306 -26.07 13.74 -11.81
C GLN A 306 -26.20 13.30 -10.35
N ASN A 307 -26.43 14.25 -9.45
CA ASN A 307 -26.52 14.10 -8.00
C ASN A 307 -25.19 13.83 -7.28
N TYR A 308 -24.07 13.68 -7.98
CA TYR A 308 -22.76 13.40 -7.36
C TYR A 308 -21.65 14.33 -7.80
N VAL A 309 -21.57 14.64 -9.10
CA VAL A 309 -20.57 15.52 -9.70
C VAL A 309 -21.28 16.51 -10.62
N GLU A 310 -21.40 17.74 -10.20
CA GLU A 310 -22.17 18.75 -10.91
C GLU A 310 -21.42 20.08 -10.99
N LEU A 311 -21.91 20.98 -11.84
CA LEU A 311 -21.43 22.36 -11.86
C LEU A 311 -22.18 23.21 -10.82
N VAL A 312 -21.46 24.12 -10.19
CA VAL A 312 -22.04 25.18 -9.38
C VAL A 312 -22.78 26.14 -10.29
N THR A 313 -24.05 26.39 -10.01
CA THR A 313 -24.91 27.30 -10.78
C THR A 313 -25.18 28.62 -10.04
N GLU A 314 -25.73 29.61 -10.72
CA GLU A 314 -26.21 30.83 -10.05
C GLU A 314 -27.25 30.50 -8.98
N GLY A 315 -27.07 31.02 -7.77
CA GLY A 315 -27.94 30.76 -6.63
C GLY A 315 -27.66 29.46 -5.85
N ASP A 316 -26.66 28.67 -6.28
CA ASP A 316 -26.13 27.54 -5.48
C ASP A 316 -25.50 28.07 -4.18
N PRO A 317 -25.69 27.42 -3.03
CA PRO A 317 -25.02 27.82 -1.79
C PRO A 317 -23.49 27.91 -1.90
N LEU A 318 -22.88 27.19 -2.85
CA LEU A 318 -21.44 27.19 -3.11
C LEU A 318 -21.01 28.25 -4.12
N ALA A 319 -21.94 29.03 -4.68
CA ALA A 319 -21.63 30.02 -5.72
C ALA A 319 -20.64 31.12 -5.26
N GLY A 320 -20.57 31.39 -3.96
CA GLY A 320 -19.81 32.47 -3.37
C GLY A 320 -20.59 33.82 -3.40
N ASP A 321 -20.13 34.78 -2.66
CA ASP A 321 -20.84 36.06 -2.46
C ASP A 321 -20.97 36.88 -3.75
N GLN A 322 -20.05 36.72 -4.70
CA GLN A 322 -20.02 37.41 -6.00
C GLN A 322 -20.18 36.46 -7.19
N GLY A 323 -20.51 35.19 -6.93
CA GLY A 323 -20.62 34.14 -7.94
C GLY A 323 -19.27 33.62 -8.45
N GLU A 324 -18.20 33.79 -7.67
CA GLU A 324 -16.83 33.43 -8.05
C GLU A 324 -16.61 31.93 -8.26
N ASN A 325 -17.51 31.10 -7.75
CA ASN A 325 -17.47 29.67 -7.92
C ASN A 325 -18.44 29.13 -8.97
N VAL A 326 -19.27 30.02 -9.59
CA VAL A 326 -20.19 29.58 -10.66
C VAL A 326 -19.40 28.98 -11.82
N GLY A 327 -19.79 27.77 -12.26
CA GLY A 327 -19.11 27.01 -13.28
C GLY A 327 -17.98 26.10 -12.76
N LYS A 328 -17.58 26.19 -11.50
CA LYS A 328 -16.68 25.20 -10.90
C LYS A 328 -17.41 23.88 -10.67
N VAL A 329 -16.66 22.81 -10.57
CA VAL A 329 -17.19 21.49 -10.23
C VAL A 329 -17.43 21.39 -8.73
N LYS A 330 -18.57 20.81 -8.34
CA LYS A 330 -18.90 20.42 -6.96
C LYS A 330 -19.12 18.92 -6.86
N LEU A 331 -18.82 18.35 -5.70
CA LEU A 331 -18.99 16.93 -5.38
C LEU A 331 -19.97 16.76 -4.23
N TYR A 332 -20.84 15.77 -4.32
CA TYR A 332 -21.62 15.27 -3.19
C TYR A 332 -20.82 14.14 -2.54
N THR A 333 -20.18 14.40 -1.42
CA THR A 333 -19.13 13.56 -0.84
C THR A 333 -18.99 13.82 0.66
N TRP A 334 -18.18 13.03 1.35
CA TRP A 334 -17.75 13.35 2.72
C TRP A 334 -17.11 14.73 2.76
N ARG A 335 -17.56 15.57 3.71
CA ARG A 335 -17.23 16.99 3.69
C ARG A 335 -15.80 17.34 4.13
N GLY A 336 -15.08 16.36 4.70
CA GLY A 336 -13.70 16.53 5.11
C GLY A 336 -13.51 16.94 6.58
N PRO A 337 -12.26 16.98 7.03
CA PRO A 337 -11.91 17.18 8.44
C PRO A 337 -12.23 18.57 8.98
N ASP A 338 -12.40 19.57 8.12
CA ASP A 338 -12.75 20.95 8.53
C ASP A 338 -14.14 21.05 9.20
N TYR A 339 -14.95 20.01 9.08
CA TYR A 339 -16.26 19.89 9.73
C TYR A 339 -16.22 19.13 11.06
N ILE A 340 -15.02 18.79 11.55
CA ILE A 340 -14.79 18.04 12.79
C ILE A 340 -13.90 18.88 13.69
N GLU A 341 -14.47 19.48 14.73
CA GLU A 341 -13.69 20.17 15.77
C GLU A 341 -13.22 19.19 16.85
N ASP A 342 -14.09 18.23 17.22
CA ASP A 342 -13.83 17.19 18.21
C ASP A 342 -14.29 15.84 17.68
N PRO A 343 -13.37 14.92 17.34
CA PRO A 343 -13.71 13.60 16.81
C PRO A 343 -14.58 12.73 17.75
N GLU A 344 -14.60 13.01 19.06
CA GLU A 344 -15.43 12.25 20.00
C GLU A 344 -16.91 12.66 19.91
N THR A 345 -17.21 13.85 19.40
CA THR A 345 -18.58 14.41 19.38
C THR A 345 -19.10 14.73 18.00
N ASP A 346 -18.23 15.01 17.06
CA ASP A 346 -18.60 15.55 15.78
C ASP A 346 -18.60 14.50 14.66
N VAL A 347 -19.36 14.79 13.63
CA VAL A 347 -19.43 14.03 12.39
C VAL A 347 -19.39 15.01 11.23
N ALA A 348 -18.45 14.85 10.30
CA ALA A 348 -18.42 15.68 9.11
C ALA A 348 -19.68 15.51 8.26
N GLY A 349 -20.14 14.27 8.11
CA GLY A 349 -21.28 13.90 7.25
C GLY A 349 -20.97 14.11 5.77
N VAL A 350 -21.97 13.90 4.94
CA VAL A 350 -21.90 14.05 3.49
C VAL A 350 -22.68 15.28 3.04
N GLY A 351 -22.20 15.94 2.00
CA GLY A 351 -22.83 17.11 1.41
C GLY A 351 -22.07 17.65 0.21
N TRP A 352 -22.62 18.69 -0.41
CA TRP A 352 -21.96 19.36 -1.52
C TRP A 352 -20.78 20.20 -1.05
N ILE A 353 -19.63 19.99 -1.66
CA ILE A 353 -18.41 20.81 -1.52
C ILE A 353 -17.87 21.19 -2.90
N LEU A 354 -17.04 22.22 -2.98
CA LEU A 354 -16.24 22.44 -4.19
C LEU A 354 -15.27 21.27 -4.37
N ALA A 355 -15.21 20.67 -5.55
CA ALA A 355 -14.40 19.49 -5.84
C ALA A 355 -12.90 19.74 -5.64
N GLU A 356 -12.45 20.97 -5.79
CA GLU A 356 -11.08 21.41 -5.49
C GLU A 356 -10.71 21.31 -4.00
N ASN A 357 -11.69 21.12 -3.11
CA ASN A 357 -11.51 20.91 -1.67
C ASN A 357 -11.68 19.44 -1.25
N TRP A 358 -11.80 18.51 -2.20
CA TRP A 358 -12.02 17.11 -1.88
C TRP A 358 -10.93 16.54 -0.96
N TRP A 359 -11.35 15.76 0.03
CA TRP A 359 -10.48 15.14 1.02
C TRP A 359 -10.81 13.65 1.16
N PRO A 360 -9.82 12.72 1.19
CA PRO A 360 -10.09 11.33 1.49
C PRO A 360 -10.56 11.15 2.94
N TYR A 361 -11.28 10.08 3.22
CA TYR A 361 -11.66 9.74 4.60
C TYR A 361 -10.43 9.24 5.36
N GLN A 362 -9.62 10.20 5.80
CA GLN A 362 -8.34 10.02 6.49
C GLN A 362 -8.09 11.16 7.47
N ARG A 363 -7.17 10.95 8.40
CA ARG A 363 -6.75 11.97 9.36
C ARG A 363 -6.01 13.13 8.68
N PRO A 364 -6.14 14.36 9.17
CA PRO A 364 -5.35 15.49 8.66
C PRO A 364 -3.83 15.31 8.81
N SER A 365 -3.39 14.52 9.80
CA SER A 365 -1.98 14.21 10.02
C SER A 365 -1.45 13.05 9.18
N PHE A 366 -2.33 12.32 8.46
CA PHE A 366 -1.99 11.19 7.61
C PHE A 366 -3.01 11.05 6.47
N VAL A 367 -3.00 11.99 5.55
CA VAL A 367 -4.02 12.14 4.49
C VAL A 367 -3.95 11.02 3.46
N THR A 368 -2.74 10.58 3.13
CA THR A 368 -2.48 9.42 2.31
C THR A 368 -1.10 8.87 2.67
N PRO A 369 -0.88 7.55 2.57
CA PRO A 369 0.46 7.00 2.76
C PRO A 369 1.48 7.67 1.83
N PRO A 370 2.69 8.02 2.31
CA PRO A 370 3.69 8.76 1.55
C PRO A 370 4.42 7.87 0.53
N PHE A 371 3.68 7.32 -0.41
CA PHE A 371 4.18 6.51 -1.55
C PHE A 371 3.10 6.38 -2.62
N ALA A 372 3.53 6.00 -3.83
CA ALA A 372 2.66 5.86 -5.01
C ALA A 372 1.43 4.96 -4.77
N GLY A 373 0.37 5.20 -5.53
CA GLY A 373 -0.90 4.47 -5.42
C GLY A 373 -0.80 3.03 -5.90
N TYR A 374 -0.44 2.85 -7.14
CA TYR A 374 -0.47 1.58 -7.86
C TYR A 374 0.74 0.68 -7.51
N VAL A 375 0.51 -0.57 -7.06
CA VAL A 375 -0.74 -1.23 -6.69
C VAL A 375 -1.07 -1.00 -5.21
N SER A 376 -2.30 -1.35 -4.76
CA SER A 376 -2.66 -1.30 -3.34
C SER A 376 -1.84 -2.29 -2.51
N GLY A 377 -1.05 -1.77 -1.57
CA GLY A 377 -0.30 -2.60 -0.62
C GLY A 377 -1.21 -3.47 0.23
N HIS A 378 -2.31 -2.91 0.75
CA HIS A 378 -3.30 -3.65 1.55
C HIS A 378 -3.90 -4.83 0.79
N SER A 379 -4.27 -4.64 -0.48
CA SER A 379 -4.82 -5.72 -1.32
C SER A 379 -3.79 -6.83 -1.55
N THR A 380 -2.50 -6.46 -1.76
CA THR A 380 -1.42 -7.41 -1.98
C THR A 380 -1.10 -8.21 -0.71
N TYR A 381 -0.91 -7.52 0.43
CA TYR A 381 -0.64 -8.18 1.72
C TYR A 381 -1.78 -9.09 2.15
N SER A 382 -3.00 -8.57 2.10
CA SER A 382 -4.15 -9.30 2.61
C SER A 382 -4.44 -10.53 1.79
N ARG A 383 -4.33 -10.45 0.46
CA ARG A 383 -4.54 -11.63 -0.37
C ARG A 383 -3.42 -12.66 -0.22
N ALA A 384 -2.16 -12.24 -0.10
CA ALA A 384 -1.05 -13.14 0.16
C ALA A 384 -1.21 -13.88 1.50
N ALA A 385 -1.61 -13.16 2.54
CA ALA A 385 -1.86 -13.74 3.85
C ALA A 385 -3.07 -14.70 3.85
N ALA A 386 -4.18 -14.33 3.19
CA ALA A 386 -5.37 -15.17 3.11
C ALA A 386 -5.10 -16.50 2.39
N GLU A 387 -4.36 -16.47 1.26
CA GLU A 387 -3.94 -17.68 0.56
C GLU A 387 -3.04 -18.57 1.43
N LEU A 388 -2.07 -17.95 2.12
CA LEU A 388 -1.19 -18.69 3.02
C LEU A 388 -1.97 -19.29 4.19
N MET A 389 -2.85 -18.52 4.84
CA MET A 389 -3.68 -19.01 5.95
C MET A 389 -4.54 -20.21 5.52
N THR A 390 -5.18 -20.12 4.35
CA THR A 390 -5.94 -21.24 3.75
C THR A 390 -5.08 -22.50 3.61
N LEU A 391 -3.84 -22.35 3.11
CA LEU A 391 -2.96 -23.48 2.85
C LEU A 391 -2.36 -24.09 4.13
N ILE A 392 -2.00 -23.26 5.11
CA ILE A 392 -1.36 -23.76 6.34
C ILE A 392 -2.36 -24.37 7.32
N THR A 393 -3.59 -23.85 7.38
CA THR A 393 -4.68 -24.42 8.18
C THR A 393 -5.33 -25.61 7.49
N GLY A 394 -5.22 -25.69 6.15
CA GLY A 394 -5.88 -26.73 5.34
C GLY A 394 -7.38 -26.48 5.14
N ASP A 395 -7.87 -25.32 5.55
CA ASP A 395 -9.26 -24.90 5.42
C ASP A 395 -9.30 -23.42 4.98
N GLU A 396 -10.23 -23.07 4.11
CA GLU A 396 -10.45 -21.68 3.72
C GLU A 396 -11.25 -20.90 4.78
N TYR A 397 -12.02 -21.60 5.61
CA TYR A 397 -12.88 -21.01 6.62
C TYR A 397 -12.13 -20.67 7.91
N PHE A 398 -12.59 -19.61 8.56
CA PHE A 398 -12.22 -19.38 9.96
C PHE A 398 -12.67 -20.55 10.85
N PRO A 399 -11.98 -20.85 11.96
CA PRO A 399 -12.42 -21.85 12.93
C PRO A 399 -13.86 -21.59 13.40
N GLY A 400 -14.70 -22.61 13.39
CA GLY A 400 -16.13 -22.46 13.67
C GLY A 400 -16.93 -21.86 12.51
N GLY A 401 -16.29 -21.62 11.36
CA GLY A 401 -16.93 -21.14 10.13
C GLY A 401 -17.15 -19.62 10.05
N VAL A 402 -16.66 -18.84 11.03
CA VAL A 402 -16.75 -17.37 11.03
C VAL A 402 -15.64 -16.74 11.89
N GLY A 403 -14.99 -15.72 11.36
CA GLY A 403 -14.17 -14.79 12.11
C GLY A 403 -14.95 -13.49 12.35
N GLU A 404 -14.76 -12.87 13.50
CA GLU A 404 -15.55 -11.71 13.93
C GLU A 404 -14.67 -10.63 14.56
N PHE A 405 -15.07 -9.36 14.36
CA PHE A 405 -14.56 -8.21 15.09
C PHE A 405 -15.71 -7.24 15.39
N THR A 406 -15.85 -6.81 16.63
CA THR A 406 -16.91 -5.87 17.05
C THR A 406 -16.35 -4.45 17.10
N ALA A 407 -16.92 -3.57 16.28
CA ALA A 407 -16.77 -2.12 16.39
C ALA A 407 -17.86 -1.57 17.30
N GLU A 408 -17.48 -1.14 18.52
CA GLU A 408 -18.42 -0.67 19.51
C GLU A 408 -18.99 0.71 19.13
N LYS A 409 -20.27 0.89 19.38
CA LYS A 409 -20.98 2.15 19.18
C LYS A 409 -20.29 3.33 19.85
N ASP A 410 -20.15 4.44 19.11
CA ASP A 410 -19.56 5.71 19.59
C ASP A 410 -18.16 5.57 20.25
N ASN A 411 -17.46 4.46 20.02
CA ASN A 411 -16.18 4.16 20.68
C ASN A 411 -15.11 3.60 19.72
N PHE A 412 -15.49 3.20 18.51
CA PHE A 412 -14.53 2.59 17.59
C PHE A 412 -13.87 3.59 16.63
N LEU A 413 -14.67 4.49 16.03
CA LEU A 413 -14.12 5.45 15.06
C LEU A 413 -13.27 6.52 15.76
N VAL A 414 -12.15 6.86 15.14
CA VAL A 414 -11.19 7.84 15.65
C VAL A 414 -11.06 9.08 14.76
N PHE A 415 -11.60 9.02 13.52
CA PHE A 415 -11.59 10.18 12.62
C PHE A 415 -12.77 11.11 12.90
N GLU A 416 -13.90 10.55 13.27
CA GLU A 416 -15.11 11.23 13.67
C GLU A 416 -15.95 10.30 14.56
N ARG A 417 -16.99 10.82 15.20
CA ARG A 417 -17.84 10.03 16.09
C ARG A 417 -18.55 8.88 15.36
N GLY A 418 -18.56 7.70 15.97
CA GLY A 418 -19.32 6.53 15.50
C GLY A 418 -18.66 5.18 15.86
N PRO A 419 -19.23 4.07 15.34
CA PRO A 419 -20.47 3.97 14.57
C PRO A 419 -21.74 4.26 15.42
N SER A 420 -22.90 4.39 14.79
CA SER A 420 -24.14 4.74 15.48
C SER A 420 -24.76 3.58 16.28
N GLU A 421 -24.30 2.36 16.04
CA GLU A 421 -24.65 1.12 16.75
C GLU A 421 -23.46 0.18 16.77
N ASP A 422 -23.48 -0.86 17.61
CA ASP A 422 -22.47 -1.91 17.58
C ASP A 422 -22.51 -2.63 16.22
N LEU A 423 -21.37 -2.73 15.56
CA LEU A 423 -21.25 -3.35 14.26
C LEU A 423 -20.22 -4.48 14.33
N VAL A 424 -20.62 -5.68 13.88
CA VAL A 424 -19.73 -6.84 13.89
C VAL A 424 -19.28 -7.13 12.47
N LEU A 425 -18.00 -6.89 12.18
CA LEU A 425 -17.39 -7.37 10.95
C LEU A 425 -17.30 -8.89 11.01
N GLN A 426 -17.77 -9.57 9.96
CA GLN A 426 -17.82 -11.02 9.90
C GLN A 426 -17.24 -11.53 8.58
N TRP A 427 -16.43 -12.58 8.67
CA TRP A 427 -15.82 -13.22 7.50
C TRP A 427 -15.98 -14.74 7.61
N ALA A 428 -16.58 -15.38 6.61
CA ALA A 428 -16.61 -16.83 6.57
C ALA A 428 -15.21 -17.39 6.29
N THR A 429 -14.50 -16.81 5.32
CA THR A 429 -13.17 -17.26 4.89
C THR A 429 -12.13 -16.16 5.05
N TYR A 430 -10.85 -16.56 5.05
CA TYR A 430 -9.72 -15.62 5.04
C TYR A 430 -9.74 -14.73 3.79
N ARG A 431 -10.20 -15.27 2.65
CA ARG A 431 -10.36 -14.49 1.42
C ARG A 431 -11.43 -13.41 1.55
N ASP A 432 -12.54 -13.69 2.24
CA ASP A 432 -13.57 -12.67 2.49
C ASP A 432 -13.02 -11.50 3.31
N ALA A 433 -12.19 -11.77 4.32
CA ALA A 433 -11.49 -10.72 5.08
C ALA A 433 -10.52 -9.91 4.18
N SER A 434 -9.79 -10.58 3.29
CA SER A 434 -8.90 -9.93 2.32
C SER A 434 -9.67 -9.04 1.35
N ASP A 435 -10.80 -9.51 0.82
CA ASP A 435 -11.64 -8.76 -0.11
C ASP A 435 -12.25 -7.53 0.56
N GLN A 436 -12.66 -7.65 1.82
CA GLN A 436 -13.13 -6.52 2.62
C GLN A 436 -12.02 -5.48 2.87
N CYS A 437 -10.81 -5.94 3.22
CA CYS A 437 -9.65 -5.06 3.37
C CYS A 437 -9.39 -4.27 2.09
N SER A 438 -9.46 -4.90 0.94
CA SER A 438 -9.26 -4.27 -0.35
C SER A 438 -10.27 -3.15 -0.62
N LEU A 439 -11.56 -3.41 -0.45
CA LEU A 439 -12.63 -2.42 -0.64
C LEU A 439 -12.52 -1.24 0.34
N SER A 440 -12.05 -1.48 1.55
CA SER A 440 -11.86 -0.43 2.56
C SER A 440 -10.97 0.73 2.09
N ARG A 441 -10.03 0.44 1.18
CA ARG A 441 -9.09 1.44 0.68
C ARG A 441 -9.74 2.42 -0.30
N ILE A 442 -10.76 1.96 -1.04
CA ILE A 442 -11.52 2.80 -1.97
C ILE A 442 -12.44 3.73 -1.17
N TRP A 443 -13.18 3.20 -0.16
CA TRP A 443 -13.97 4.01 0.77
C TRP A 443 -13.12 4.98 1.60
N GLY A 444 -11.91 4.55 2.00
CA GLY A 444 -10.92 5.41 2.65
C GLY A 444 -10.35 6.50 1.75
N GLY A 445 -10.66 6.48 0.45
CA GLY A 445 -10.30 7.54 -0.50
C GLY A 445 -8.84 7.56 -0.95
N ILE A 446 -8.09 6.47 -0.79
CA ILE A 446 -6.63 6.46 -1.04
C ILE A 446 -6.18 5.55 -2.19
N HIS A 447 -7.08 4.78 -2.77
CA HIS A 447 -6.83 3.96 -3.95
C HIS A 447 -8.03 3.96 -4.92
N PRO A 448 -7.82 4.12 -6.24
CA PRO A 448 -8.83 3.83 -7.25
C PRO A 448 -8.94 2.32 -7.50
N PRO A 449 -10.00 1.84 -8.20
CA PRO A 449 -10.16 0.42 -8.57
C PRO A 449 -8.95 -0.22 -9.27
N ALA A 450 -8.24 0.52 -10.10
CA ALA A 450 -7.06 0.03 -10.81
C ALA A 450 -5.96 -0.49 -9.88
N ASP A 451 -5.82 0.12 -8.70
CA ASP A 451 -4.80 -0.28 -7.72
C ASP A 451 -5.15 -1.59 -7.01
N ASP A 452 -6.43 -1.95 -6.94
CA ASP A 452 -6.95 -3.02 -6.09
C ASP A 452 -6.80 -4.42 -6.70
N ILE A 453 -7.43 -4.70 -7.82
CA ILE A 453 -7.47 -6.05 -8.41
C ILE A 453 -6.06 -6.58 -8.69
N ASN A 454 -5.20 -5.75 -9.29
CA ASN A 454 -3.82 -6.13 -9.57
C ASN A 454 -3.05 -6.44 -8.28
N GLY A 455 -3.32 -5.70 -7.20
CA GLY A 455 -2.78 -6.03 -5.88
C GLY A 455 -3.24 -7.39 -5.37
N ARG A 456 -4.54 -7.72 -5.50
CA ARG A 456 -5.08 -9.04 -5.10
C ARG A 456 -4.45 -10.17 -5.91
N LEU A 457 -4.34 -10.03 -7.23
CA LEU A 457 -3.74 -11.05 -8.10
C LEU A 457 -2.28 -11.31 -7.77
N MET A 458 -1.50 -10.24 -7.59
CA MET A 458 -0.10 -10.34 -7.15
C MET A 458 0.03 -11.00 -5.78
N GLY A 459 -0.84 -10.64 -4.84
CA GLY A 459 -0.88 -11.21 -3.49
C GLY A 459 -1.18 -12.70 -3.50
N GLN A 460 -2.14 -13.13 -4.32
CA GLN A 460 -2.48 -14.55 -4.48
C GLN A 460 -1.25 -15.37 -4.88
N GLU A 461 -0.52 -14.91 -5.89
CA GLU A 461 0.69 -15.61 -6.35
C GLU A 461 1.81 -15.62 -5.29
N ALA A 462 2.03 -14.48 -4.62
CA ALA A 462 3.05 -14.35 -3.58
C ALA A 462 2.77 -15.28 -2.38
N GLY A 463 1.51 -15.33 -1.91
CA GLY A 463 1.11 -16.19 -0.80
C GLY A 463 1.30 -17.67 -1.08
N VAL A 464 0.89 -18.14 -2.27
CA VAL A 464 1.06 -19.53 -2.70
C VAL A 464 2.54 -19.90 -2.86
N ALA A 465 3.35 -19.01 -3.43
CA ALA A 465 4.78 -19.23 -3.59
C ALA A 465 5.50 -19.31 -2.22
N ALA A 466 5.17 -18.41 -1.31
CA ALA A 466 5.74 -18.37 0.04
C ALA A 466 5.38 -19.65 0.81
N PHE A 467 4.12 -20.10 0.76
CA PHE A 467 3.72 -21.35 1.37
C PHE A 467 4.50 -22.55 0.79
N THR A 468 4.63 -22.60 -0.53
CA THR A 468 5.34 -23.69 -1.23
C THR A 468 6.80 -23.78 -0.78
N LEU A 469 7.48 -22.64 -0.60
CA LEU A 469 8.86 -22.63 -0.11
C LEU A 469 8.93 -23.01 1.37
N ALA A 470 8.04 -22.47 2.21
CA ALA A 470 7.99 -22.81 3.64
C ALA A 470 7.74 -24.32 3.86
N ASP A 471 6.82 -24.91 3.10
CA ASP A 471 6.53 -26.35 3.14
C ASP A 471 7.77 -27.20 2.85
N ARG A 472 8.57 -26.82 1.86
CA ARG A 472 9.85 -27.51 1.56
C ARG A 472 10.81 -27.47 2.75
N PHE A 473 10.92 -26.34 3.44
CA PHE A 473 11.74 -26.25 4.65
C PHE A 473 11.22 -27.17 5.76
N PHE A 474 9.90 -27.22 5.96
CA PHE A 474 9.30 -28.01 7.03
C PHE A 474 9.43 -29.52 6.81
N VAL A 475 9.50 -29.98 5.55
CA VAL A 475 9.76 -31.40 5.23
C VAL A 475 11.26 -31.71 5.09
N GLY A 476 12.14 -30.75 5.37
CA GLY A 476 13.60 -30.93 5.33
C GLY A 476 14.19 -30.95 3.92
N ASP A 477 13.43 -30.52 2.90
CA ASP A 477 13.97 -30.30 1.55
C ASP A 477 14.77 -29.01 1.52
N THR A 478 16.01 -29.10 2.00
CA THR A 478 16.97 -28.00 2.03
C THR A 478 17.86 -27.93 0.80
N GLN A 479 17.60 -28.73 -0.24
CA GLN A 479 18.23 -28.51 -1.56
C GLN A 479 17.69 -27.22 -2.16
N LEU A 480 18.13 -26.19 -1.56
CA LEU A 480 17.83 -24.83 -1.91
C LEU A 480 18.29 -24.53 -3.31
N VAL A 481 17.45 -23.91 -3.88
CA VAL A 481 17.62 -22.61 -4.54
C VAL A 481 18.62 -21.73 -3.78
N THR A 482 19.89 -22.09 -3.79
CA THR A 482 21.01 -21.23 -3.45
C THR A 482 21.39 -20.36 -4.67
N SER A 483 20.44 -20.01 -5.46
CA SER A 483 20.56 -18.85 -6.31
C SER A 483 19.93 -17.67 -5.57
N ILE A 484 20.66 -17.11 -4.63
CA ILE A 484 20.72 -15.64 -4.58
C ILE A 484 20.98 -15.27 -6.04
N PRO A 485 20.07 -14.55 -6.72
CA PRO A 485 20.37 -14.06 -8.04
C PRO A 485 21.73 -13.38 -7.91
N ASP A 486 22.72 -13.87 -8.63
CA ASP A 486 23.95 -13.14 -8.80
C ASP A 486 23.49 -11.84 -9.46
N HIS A 487 23.30 -10.82 -8.63
CA HIS A 487 22.96 -9.49 -9.10
C HIS A 487 24.11 -9.15 -10.02
N GLY A 488 23.91 -9.26 -11.33
CA GLY A 488 24.94 -9.25 -12.39
C GLY A 488 25.90 -8.05 -12.41
N GLY A 489 26.13 -7.45 -11.26
CA GLY A 489 27.25 -6.63 -10.90
C GLY A 489 28.39 -7.52 -10.42
N MET A 490 29.55 -7.42 -11.05
CA MET A 490 30.75 -8.08 -10.58
C MET A 490 30.92 -7.82 -9.07
N SER A 491 30.90 -8.89 -8.25
CA SER A 491 31.04 -8.79 -6.79
C SER A 491 32.33 -8.01 -6.46
N LEU A 492 32.24 -7.11 -5.47
CA LEU A 492 33.43 -6.42 -4.96
C LEU A 492 34.44 -7.46 -4.53
N SER A 493 35.66 -7.32 -4.99
CA SER A 493 36.78 -8.15 -4.55
C SER A 493 37.72 -7.33 -3.66
N LEU A 494 37.81 -7.74 -2.39
CA LEU A 494 38.63 -7.09 -1.37
C LEU A 494 39.92 -7.88 -1.14
N TYR A 495 41.08 -7.25 -1.34
CA TYR A 495 42.36 -7.90 -1.11
C TYR A 495 43.42 -6.92 -0.52
N PRO A 496 44.12 -7.32 0.55
CA PRO A 496 43.87 -8.50 1.38
C PRO A 496 42.67 -8.31 2.29
N ASN A 497 41.90 -9.38 2.51
CA ASN A 497 40.80 -9.39 3.50
C ASN A 497 40.86 -10.74 4.24
N PRO A 498 41.19 -10.76 5.55
CA PRO A 498 41.44 -9.62 6.45
C PRO A 498 42.66 -8.76 6.11
N VAL A 499 42.54 -7.47 6.40
CA VAL A 499 43.62 -6.48 6.24
C VAL A 499 44.17 -6.03 7.60
N ARG A 500 45.48 -5.74 7.70
CA ARG A 500 46.06 -5.16 8.93
C ARG A 500 45.73 -3.66 9.00
N GLN A 501 45.44 -3.18 10.20
CA GLN A 501 45.30 -1.74 10.43
C GLN A 501 46.51 -0.97 9.91
N GLY A 502 46.28 0.12 9.17
CA GLY A 502 47.31 0.93 8.54
C GLY A 502 47.82 0.41 7.21
N ALA A 503 47.39 -0.78 6.76
CA ALA A 503 47.68 -1.28 5.43
C ALA A 503 46.66 -0.80 4.40
N HIS A 504 47.01 -0.95 3.12
CA HIS A 504 46.09 -0.64 2.02
C HIS A 504 45.26 -1.86 1.66
N LEU A 505 43.96 -1.65 1.51
CA LEU A 505 43.00 -2.59 0.97
C LEU A 505 42.73 -2.23 -0.50
N SER A 506 42.89 -3.16 -1.41
CA SER A 506 42.50 -3.00 -2.81
C SER A 506 41.04 -3.49 -2.99
N ILE A 507 40.20 -2.63 -3.56
CA ILE A 507 38.81 -2.92 -3.89
C ILE A 507 38.72 -2.94 -5.41
N ARG A 508 38.43 -4.10 -5.98
CA ARG A 508 38.31 -4.31 -7.43
C ARG A 508 36.84 -4.36 -7.86
N ASN A 509 36.63 -4.23 -9.16
CA ASN A 509 35.33 -4.20 -9.80
C ASN A 509 34.49 -2.95 -9.43
N VAL A 510 35.15 -1.82 -9.23
CA VAL A 510 34.56 -0.49 -9.05
C VAL A 510 34.93 0.35 -10.27
N LYS A 511 33.95 0.87 -10.99
CA LYS A 511 34.19 1.80 -12.11
C LYS A 511 34.61 3.18 -11.58
N GLU A 512 35.33 3.96 -12.38
CA GLU A 512 35.83 5.28 -11.96
C GLU A 512 34.72 6.21 -11.44
N GLY A 513 33.57 6.24 -12.09
CA GLY A 513 32.40 7.03 -11.66
C GLY A 513 31.70 6.54 -10.39
N GLU A 514 31.95 5.28 -9.98
CA GLU A 514 31.35 4.65 -8.78
C GLU A 514 32.21 4.82 -7.53
N ALA A 515 33.47 5.21 -7.69
CA ALA A 515 34.43 5.34 -6.57
C ALA A 515 33.93 6.31 -5.49
N ALA A 516 33.24 7.37 -5.89
CA ALA A 516 32.65 8.36 -4.97
C ALA A 516 31.44 7.81 -4.17
N HIS A 517 30.92 6.68 -4.57
CA HIS A 517 29.71 6.06 -3.98
C HIS A 517 29.99 4.78 -3.19
N VAL A 518 31.29 4.49 -2.91
CA VAL A 518 31.68 3.41 -2.02
C VAL A 518 31.62 3.91 -0.58
N GLN A 519 30.81 3.29 0.25
CA GLN A 519 30.60 3.64 1.65
C GLN A 519 31.06 2.52 2.57
N LEU A 520 31.53 2.86 3.76
CA LEU A 520 31.97 1.91 4.78
C LEU A 520 31.13 2.08 6.05
N TYR A 521 30.63 0.98 6.59
CA TYR A 521 29.81 0.95 7.80
C TYR A 521 30.43 0.07 8.88
N ASP A 522 30.22 0.41 10.14
CA ASP A 522 30.47 -0.51 11.26
C ASP A 522 29.31 -1.50 11.42
N LEU A 523 29.44 -2.47 12.33
CA LEU A 523 28.38 -3.47 12.59
C LEU A 523 27.10 -2.91 13.23
N ARG A 524 27.11 -1.64 13.66
CA ARG A 524 25.91 -0.94 14.18
C ARG A 524 25.20 -0.16 13.07
N GLY A 525 25.72 -0.23 11.83
CA GLY A 525 25.18 0.50 10.69
C GLY A 525 25.61 1.97 10.63
N VAL A 526 26.58 2.38 11.44
CA VAL A 526 27.09 3.75 11.41
C VAL A 526 28.06 3.90 10.26
N ALA A 527 27.79 4.86 9.38
CA ALA A 527 28.68 5.20 8.27
C ALA A 527 29.99 5.78 8.77
N ILE A 528 31.09 5.31 8.21
CA ILE A 528 32.44 5.76 8.53
C ILE A 528 32.94 6.59 7.37
N ASP A 529 33.25 7.85 7.63
CA ASP A 529 33.84 8.71 6.60
C ASP A 529 35.25 8.24 6.24
N VAL A 530 35.40 7.75 5.03
CA VAL A 530 36.64 7.25 4.46
C VAL A 530 37.04 8.02 3.20
N LYS A 531 36.38 9.13 2.88
CA LYS A 531 36.59 9.88 1.64
C LYS A 531 38.07 10.29 1.44
N GLU A 532 38.73 10.72 2.51
CA GLU A 532 40.14 11.09 2.46
C GLU A 532 41.09 9.87 2.46
N ALA A 533 40.59 8.70 2.84
CA ALA A 533 41.39 7.46 2.90
C ALA A 533 41.28 6.63 1.61
N ILE A 534 40.44 7.06 0.66
CA ILE A 534 40.20 6.36 -0.61
C ILE A 534 40.99 7.04 -1.74
N THR A 535 41.69 6.24 -2.53
CA THR A 535 42.34 6.67 -3.78
C THR A 535 41.98 5.71 -4.91
N TYR A 536 41.70 6.24 -6.11
CA TYR A 536 41.45 5.46 -7.31
C TYR A 536 42.68 5.49 -8.24
N ARG A 537 43.14 4.31 -8.65
CA ARG A 537 44.27 4.15 -9.58
C ARG A 537 44.08 2.89 -10.43
N GLU A 538 44.26 2.98 -11.73
CA GLU A 538 44.29 1.84 -12.66
C GLU A 538 43.12 0.83 -12.43
N ASP A 539 41.91 1.32 -12.39
CA ASP A 539 40.70 0.52 -12.14
C ASP A 539 40.62 -0.20 -10.77
N ILE A 540 41.43 0.26 -9.82
CA ILE A 540 41.45 -0.25 -8.45
C ILE A 540 41.20 0.91 -7.47
N LEU A 541 40.20 0.75 -6.63
CA LEU A 541 39.99 1.62 -5.48
C LEU A 541 40.84 1.14 -4.32
N GLN A 542 41.65 2.01 -3.75
CA GLN A 542 42.48 1.69 -2.59
C GLN A 542 41.97 2.43 -1.36
N LEU A 543 41.67 1.68 -0.29
CA LEU A 543 41.31 2.20 1.02
C LEU A 543 42.49 2.07 1.99
N ASN A 544 42.92 3.18 2.57
CA ASN A 544 43.92 3.18 3.66
C ASN A 544 43.17 2.91 5.00
N THR A 545 43.49 1.80 5.64
CA THR A 545 42.81 1.36 6.87
C THR A 545 43.36 1.99 8.16
N ARG A 546 44.21 3.02 8.08
CA ARG A 546 44.87 3.61 9.27
C ARG A 546 43.91 4.21 10.28
N SER A 547 42.81 4.77 9.81
CA SER A 547 41.75 5.36 10.64
C SER A 547 40.75 4.34 11.19
N LEU A 548 40.79 3.09 10.69
CA LEU A 548 39.86 2.05 11.11
C LEU A 548 40.41 1.29 12.32
N ALA A 549 39.60 1.13 13.37
CA ALA A 549 39.95 0.24 14.46
C ALA A 549 39.88 -1.23 14.02
N PRO A 550 40.62 -2.16 14.69
CA PRO A 550 40.39 -3.58 14.46
C PRO A 550 38.95 -3.95 14.67
N GLY A 551 38.36 -4.63 13.69
CA GLY A 551 36.91 -4.95 13.71
C GLY A 551 36.40 -5.46 12.37
N VAL A 552 35.08 -5.66 12.33
CA VAL A 552 34.35 -6.05 11.12
C VAL A 552 33.57 -4.84 10.62
N TYR A 553 33.64 -4.62 9.33
CA TYR A 553 32.99 -3.52 8.62
C TYR A 553 32.24 -4.07 7.40
N LEU A 554 31.27 -3.32 6.91
CA LEU A 554 30.56 -3.57 5.67
C LEU A 554 30.92 -2.47 4.67
N LEU A 555 31.47 -2.87 3.53
CA LEU A 555 31.76 -1.98 2.40
C LEU A 555 30.62 -2.11 1.39
N ARG A 556 30.03 -1.00 0.99
CA ARG A 556 28.83 -0.94 0.15
C ARG A 556 29.04 -0.09 -1.08
N ARG A 557 28.46 -0.51 -2.21
CA ARG A 557 28.37 0.25 -3.46
C ARG A 557 27.01 0.88 -3.64
N ARG A 558 26.88 1.80 -4.62
CA ARG A 558 25.63 2.42 -5.04
C ARG A 558 24.56 1.40 -5.49
N ASP A 559 24.97 0.30 -6.12
CA ASP A 559 24.08 -0.79 -6.55
C ASP A 559 23.56 -1.67 -5.39
N GLY A 560 23.83 -1.28 -4.15
CA GLY A 560 23.45 -2.02 -2.96
C GLY A 560 24.33 -3.24 -2.64
N SER A 561 25.26 -3.62 -3.54
CA SER A 561 26.16 -4.74 -3.27
C SER A 561 27.07 -4.46 -2.09
N THR A 562 27.14 -5.39 -1.14
CA THR A 562 27.93 -5.26 0.08
C THR A 562 28.98 -6.34 0.18
N GLN A 563 30.13 -6.00 0.79
CA GLN A 563 31.19 -6.93 1.07
C GLN A 563 31.72 -6.74 2.49
N LYS A 564 31.91 -7.84 3.20
CA LYS A 564 32.47 -7.85 4.54
C LYS A 564 33.97 -7.53 4.48
N LEU A 565 34.41 -6.51 5.22
CA LEU A 565 35.79 -6.17 5.46
C LEU A 565 36.19 -6.52 6.90
N VAL A 566 37.31 -7.17 7.09
CA VAL A 566 37.86 -7.46 8.41
C VAL A 566 39.22 -6.74 8.56
N VAL A 567 39.29 -5.82 9.54
CA VAL A 567 40.52 -5.13 9.94
C VAL A 567 41.10 -5.81 11.19
N LYS A 568 42.39 -6.18 11.14
CA LYS A 568 43.10 -6.84 12.25
C LYS A 568 44.17 -5.93 12.85
#